data_5b61681069441bec2c58fa37d7435174
#
_entry.id   5b61681069441bec2c58fa37d7435174
#
_cell.length_a   1.000
_cell.length_b   1.000
_cell.length_c   1.000
_cell.angle_alpha   90.00
_cell.angle_beta   90.00
_cell.angle_gamma   90.00
#
_symmetry.space_group_name_H-M   'P 1'
#
loop_
_entity.id
_entity.type
_entity.pdbx_description
1 polymer ?
#
loop_
_entity_poly.entity_id
_entity_poly.type
_entity_poly.pdbx_seq_one_letter_code
_entity_poly.pdbx_strand_id
1 'polypeptide(L)' 'MTAHLHLAMAEPTKKQLAALKRVDQADERLTRARDDLDAAVRAARNLGCSWQQIADLFGLTRQAAQQRFATVGANRKLAP' A
#
# COMPACT_ATOMS: atom_id res chain seq x y z
N MET A 1 -17.42 25.27 -13.78
CA MET A 1 -18.01 24.11 -13.36
C MET A 1 -18.16 23.03 -14.40
N THR A 2 -18.16 23.29 -15.51
CA THR A 2 -18.67 22.37 -16.45
C THR A 2 -17.62 21.63 -17.23
N ALA A 3 -16.37 22.06 -17.18
CA ALA A 3 -15.33 21.40 -17.94
C ALA A 3 -15.14 19.94 -17.51
N HIS A 4 -15.20 19.70 -16.22
CA HIS A 4 -15.00 18.32 -15.75
C HIS A 4 -16.18 17.43 -16.10
N LEU A 5 -17.34 18.01 -16.32
CA LEU A 5 -18.47 17.21 -16.75
C LEU A 5 -18.27 16.66 -18.15
N HIS A 6 -17.63 17.42 -18.99
CA HIS A 6 -17.31 16.92 -20.32
C HIS A 6 -16.39 15.74 -20.26
N LEU A 7 -15.41 15.81 -19.38
CA LEU A 7 -14.49 14.71 -19.21
C LEU A 7 -15.21 13.47 -18.72
N ALA A 8 -16.14 13.66 -17.82
CA ALA A 8 -16.89 12.54 -17.28
C ALA A 8 -17.74 11.87 -18.34
N MET A 9 -18.14 12.60 -19.36
CA MET A 9 -19.00 12.06 -20.39
C MET A 9 -18.27 11.44 -21.53
N ALA A 10 -16.97 11.64 -21.63
CA ALA A 10 -16.18 11.05 -22.70
C ALA A 10 -15.93 9.58 -22.40
N GLU A 11 -16.28 8.73 -23.34
CA GLU A 11 -16.03 7.31 -23.21
C GLU A 11 -14.59 7.00 -23.54
N PRO A 12 -13.94 6.14 -22.78
CA PRO A 12 -12.58 5.76 -23.12
C PRO A 12 -12.54 4.88 -24.35
N THR A 13 -11.48 5.02 -25.11
CA THR A 13 -11.26 4.13 -26.25
C THR A 13 -10.88 2.74 -25.77
N LYS A 14 -10.87 1.78 -26.68
CA LYS A 14 -10.45 0.43 -26.33
C LYS A 14 -9.03 0.40 -25.80
N LYS A 15 -8.14 1.18 -26.42
CA LYS A 15 -6.75 1.26 -25.95
C LYS A 15 -6.67 1.86 -24.56
N GLN A 16 -7.47 2.87 -24.31
CA GLN A 16 -7.51 3.49 -23.00
C GLN A 16 -8.06 2.53 -21.94
N LEU A 17 -9.10 1.77 -22.28
CA LEU A 17 -9.63 0.78 -21.37
C LEU A 17 -8.58 -0.27 -21.01
N ALA A 18 -7.85 -0.74 -22.01
CA ALA A 18 -6.80 -1.72 -21.76
C ALA A 18 -5.72 -1.14 -20.85
N ALA A 19 -5.36 0.12 -21.07
CA ALA A 19 -4.38 0.78 -20.22
C ALA A 19 -4.88 0.94 -18.80
N LEU A 20 -6.15 1.31 -18.64
CA LEU A 20 -6.74 1.46 -17.31
C LEU A 20 -6.79 0.12 -16.57
N LYS A 21 -7.06 -0.96 -17.27
CA LYS A 21 -7.03 -2.28 -16.66
C LYS A 21 -5.64 -2.64 -16.15
N ARG A 22 -4.60 -2.23 -16.88
CA ARG A 22 -3.23 -2.45 -16.43
C ARG A 22 -2.94 -1.68 -15.16
N VAL A 23 -3.43 -0.44 -15.09
CA VAL A 23 -3.27 0.36 -13.88
C VAL A 23 -3.92 -0.34 -12.71
N ASP A 24 -5.14 -0.81 -12.90
CA ASP A 24 -5.88 -1.49 -11.85
C ASP A 24 -5.16 -2.76 -11.39
N GLN A 25 -4.69 -3.56 -12.33
CA GLN A 25 -3.96 -4.78 -12.00
C GLN A 25 -2.66 -4.49 -11.27
N ALA A 26 -1.96 -3.44 -11.69
CA ALA A 26 -0.72 -3.04 -11.01
C ALA A 26 -1.00 -2.59 -9.59
N ASP A 27 -2.10 -1.86 -9.39
CA ASP A 27 -2.50 -1.42 -8.07
C ASP A 27 -2.84 -2.61 -7.17
N GLU A 28 -3.54 -3.60 -7.71
CA GLU A 28 -3.85 -4.80 -6.95
C GLU A 28 -2.58 -5.53 -6.51
N ARG A 29 -1.60 -5.63 -7.40
CA ARG A 29 -0.33 -6.26 -7.04
C ARG A 29 0.41 -5.48 -5.97
N LEU A 30 0.38 -4.16 -6.07
CA LEU A 30 1.00 -3.31 -5.07
C LEU A 30 0.33 -3.50 -3.72
N THR A 31 -0.99 -3.52 -3.69
CA THR A 31 -1.75 -3.71 -2.46
C THR A 31 -1.41 -5.04 -1.81
N ARG A 32 -1.37 -6.12 -2.59
CA ARG A 32 -1.00 -7.44 -2.07
C ARG A 32 0.42 -7.43 -1.52
N ALA A 33 1.33 -6.79 -2.24
CA ALA A 33 2.71 -6.73 -1.78
C ALA A 33 2.83 -5.97 -0.46
N ARG A 34 2.06 -4.90 -0.31
CA ARG A 34 2.03 -4.14 0.95
C ARG A 34 1.48 -4.98 2.09
N ASP A 35 0.40 -5.72 1.82
CA ASP A 35 -0.20 -6.58 2.83
C ASP A 35 0.76 -7.69 3.24
N ASP A 36 1.46 -8.27 2.28
CA ASP A 36 2.46 -9.29 2.56
C ASP A 36 3.60 -8.73 3.40
N LEU A 37 4.02 -7.51 3.09
CA LEU A 37 5.09 -6.86 3.85
C LEU A 37 4.64 -6.61 5.29
N ASP A 38 3.44 -6.09 5.47
CA ASP A 38 2.91 -5.84 6.80
C ASP A 38 2.80 -7.12 7.61
N ALA A 39 2.34 -8.19 6.97
CA ALA A 39 2.23 -9.48 7.64
C ALA A 39 3.61 -10.02 8.03
N ALA A 40 4.59 -9.85 7.15
CA ALA A 40 5.95 -10.31 7.43
C ALA A 40 6.56 -9.53 8.60
N VAL A 41 6.33 -8.22 8.66
CA VAL A 41 6.82 -7.40 9.75
C VAL A 41 6.18 -7.84 11.07
N ARG A 42 4.87 -8.09 11.07
CA ARG A 42 4.20 -8.57 12.28
C ARG A 42 4.76 -9.91 12.73
N ALA A 43 4.99 -10.81 11.78
CA ALA A 43 5.55 -12.12 12.10
C ALA A 43 6.95 -11.98 12.70
N ALA A 44 7.77 -11.10 12.13
CA ALA A 44 9.11 -10.85 12.66
C ALA A 44 9.04 -10.29 14.08
N ARG A 45 8.14 -9.35 14.33
CA ARG A 45 7.96 -8.80 15.66
C ARG A 45 7.51 -9.88 16.66
N ASN A 46 6.63 -10.76 16.23
CA ASN A 46 6.17 -11.85 17.08
C ASN A 46 7.29 -12.83 17.43
N LEU A 47 8.27 -12.94 16.55
CA LEU A 47 9.45 -13.77 16.81
C LEU A 47 10.52 -13.06 17.65
N GLY A 48 10.28 -11.82 18.01
CA GLY A 48 11.19 -11.07 18.87
C GLY A 48 12.16 -10.16 18.13
N CYS A 49 12.01 -10.01 16.83
CA CYS A 49 12.84 -9.06 16.09
C CYS A 49 12.56 -7.64 16.53
N SER A 50 13.62 -6.85 16.71
CA SER A 50 13.49 -5.47 17.16
C SER A 50 13.12 -4.55 15.99
N TRP A 51 12.58 -3.39 16.32
CA TRP A 51 12.35 -2.38 15.32
C TRP A 51 13.65 -1.94 14.64
N GLN A 52 14.76 -1.96 15.37
CA GLN A 52 16.05 -1.62 14.76
C GLN A 52 16.45 -2.63 13.70
N GLN A 53 16.25 -3.91 13.96
CA GLN A 53 16.56 -4.94 12.98
C GLN A 53 15.71 -4.77 11.71
N ILE A 54 14.43 -4.45 11.89
CA ILE A 54 13.54 -4.23 10.76
C ILE A 54 13.95 -2.97 10.02
N ALA A 55 14.23 -1.88 10.75
CA ALA A 55 14.63 -0.61 10.15
C ALA A 55 15.89 -0.75 9.30
N ASP A 56 16.83 -1.57 9.74
CA ASP A 56 18.09 -1.76 9.02
C ASP A 56 17.88 -2.31 7.63
N LEU A 57 16.84 -3.12 7.43
CA LEU A 57 16.54 -3.67 6.11
C LEU A 57 16.11 -2.59 5.12
N PHE A 58 15.56 -1.50 5.60
CA PHE A 58 15.01 -0.45 4.76
C PHE A 58 15.86 0.81 4.75
N GLY A 59 16.96 0.82 5.50
CA GLY A 59 17.74 2.04 5.64
C GLY A 59 17.00 3.12 6.42
N LEU A 60 16.11 2.73 7.30
CA LEU A 60 15.31 3.66 8.10
C LEU A 60 15.85 3.72 9.53
N THR A 61 15.47 4.78 10.24
CA THR A 61 15.69 4.81 11.68
C THR A 61 14.67 3.88 12.34
N ARG A 62 14.98 3.46 13.56
CA ARG A 62 14.07 2.63 14.34
C ARG A 62 12.70 3.30 14.47
N GLN A 63 12.70 4.59 14.77
CA GLN A 63 11.46 5.33 14.96
C GLN A 63 10.63 5.39 13.67
N ALA A 64 11.31 5.63 12.55
CA ALA A 64 10.62 5.68 11.26
C ALA A 64 9.99 4.34 10.90
N ALA A 65 10.69 3.25 11.15
CA ALA A 65 10.16 1.91 10.91
C ALA A 65 8.95 1.64 11.79
N GLN A 66 9.04 2.01 13.04
CA GLN A 66 7.95 1.83 13.99
C GLN A 66 6.71 2.59 13.54
N GLN A 67 6.87 3.85 13.14
CA GLN A 67 5.75 4.64 12.67
C GLN A 67 5.13 4.05 11.42
N ARG A 68 5.96 3.59 10.51
CA ARG A 68 5.48 3.09 9.22
C ARG A 68 4.66 1.82 9.38
N PHE A 69 5.13 0.89 10.20
CA PHE A 69 4.51 -0.44 10.26
C PHE A 69 3.54 -0.60 11.42
N ALA A 70 3.79 0.03 12.54
CA ALA A 70 2.88 -0.10 13.68
C ALA A 70 1.54 0.56 13.40
N THR A 71 1.55 1.71 12.74
CA THR A 71 0.33 2.45 12.46
C THR A 71 -0.61 1.66 11.56
N VAL A 72 -0.05 1.02 10.54
CA VAL A 72 -0.86 0.21 9.62
C VAL A 72 -1.54 -0.93 10.37
N GLY A 73 -0.81 -1.60 11.24
CA GLY A 73 -1.38 -2.66 12.05
C GLY A 73 -2.49 -2.16 12.96
N ALA A 74 -2.28 -1.00 13.57
CA ALA A 74 -3.29 -0.42 14.45
C ALA A 74 -4.56 -0.07 13.68
N ASN A 75 -4.40 0.49 12.50
CA ASN A 75 -5.56 0.82 11.68
C ASN A 75 -6.39 -0.40 11.34
N ARG A 76 -5.75 -1.51 11.05
CA ARG A 76 -6.46 -2.74 10.76
C ARG A 76 -7.24 -3.24 11.94
N LYS A 77 -6.67 -3.12 13.12
CA LYS A 77 -7.37 -3.53 14.32
C LYS A 77 -8.61 -2.70 14.58
N LEU A 78 -8.53 -1.42 14.24
CA LEU A 78 -9.65 -0.52 14.47
C LEU A 78 -10.73 -0.66 13.40
N ALA A 79 -10.41 -1.21 12.27
CA ALA A 79 -11.38 -1.40 11.19
C ALA A 79 -12.38 -2.49 11.63
N PRO A 80 -13.66 -2.22 11.44
CA PRO A 80 -14.70 -3.19 11.84
C PRO A 80 -14.66 -4.44 10.99
#